data_5542a5ab276c2fd0caec103f2b086674
#
_entry.id   5542a5ab276c2fd0caec103f2b086674
#
_cell.length_a   1.000
_cell.length_b   1.000
_cell.length_c   1.000
_cell.angle_alpha   90.00
_cell.angle_beta   90.00
_cell.angle_gamma   90.00
#
_symmetry.space_group_name_H-M   'P 1'
#
loop_
_entity.id
_entity.type
_entity.pdbx_description
1 polymer ?
#
loop_
_entity_poly.entity_id
_entity_poly.type
_entity_poly.pdbx_seq_one_letter_code
_entity_poly.pdbx_strand_id
1 'polypeptide(L)'
;MTRKSALAACLIALLAAAPATPALAQQAAAVTLGQLGYRLVDLAPDDGIDPWIGLNSYATYAYAHIYDQEGNEIAGADIGHAGSAGFDNDYASLHAIVADDAASVLLTLHSGWGYVSANRSLRFLLSPNTQVVFDVDADLWASPEAPGRSWPTAMAELYGSLHGINDGERFTSTFRLEDGVQHGTLSVTAASQGEWVDGVLAFDAYAVAESHALPVPEPETSAMLLGGLTVLALVRRRKRR
;
A
#
# COMPACT_ATOMS: atom_id res chain seq x y z
N MET A 1 11.38 42.44 44.08
CA MET A 1 11.45 41.67 42.78
C MET A 1 11.64 42.71 41.68
N THR A 2 12.79 42.66 41.05
CA THR A 2 13.22 43.68 40.09
C THR A 2 12.55 43.46 38.72
N ARG A 3 12.18 44.58 38.04
CA ARG A 3 11.53 44.58 36.70
C ARG A 3 12.24 43.68 35.65
N LYS A 4 13.53 43.40 35.85
CA LYS A 4 14.35 42.53 34.97
C LYS A 4 13.97 41.05 35.03
N SER A 5 13.50 40.55 36.19
CA SER A 5 13.09 39.14 36.36
C SER A 5 11.75 38.83 35.68
N ALA A 6 10.87 39.83 35.54
CA ALA A 6 9.57 39.65 34.91
C ALA A 6 9.69 39.61 33.36
N LEU A 7 10.65 40.33 32.78
CA LEU A 7 10.90 40.29 31.33
C LEU A 7 11.54 38.96 30.88
N ALA A 8 12.44 38.41 31.67
CA ALA A 8 13.08 37.13 31.37
C ALA A 8 12.05 35.97 31.43
N ALA A 9 11.11 36.00 32.38
CA ALA A 9 10.06 34.99 32.48
C ALA A 9 9.07 35.04 31.30
N CYS A 10 8.78 36.21 30.76
CA CYS A 10 7.94 36.37 29.56
C CYS A 10 8.64 35.88 28.29
N LEU A 11 9.96 36.10 28.17
CA LEU A 11 10.72 35.64 27.00
C LEU A 11 10.82 34.12 26.95
N ILE A 12 11.03 33.45 28.09
CA ILE A 12 11.08 32.00 28.20
C ILE A 12 9.69 31.38 27.91
N ALA A 13 8.60 32.01 28.32
CA ALA A 13 7.25 31.56 28.01
C ALA A 13 6.89 31.71 26.52
N LEU A 14 7.45 32.71 25.82
CA LEU A 14 7.27 32.85 24.37
C LEU A 14 8.08 31.82 23.55
N LEU A 15 9.26 31.44 24.03
CA LEU A 15 10.08 30.38 23.37
C LEU A 15 9.53 28.98 23.60
N ALA A 16 8.81 28.74 24.71
CA ALA A 16 8.16 27.47 24.97
C ALA A 16 6.84 27.28 24.18
N ALA A 17 6.31 28.36 23.61
CA ALA A 17 5.12 28.36 22.76
C ALA A 17 5.45 28.27 21.25
N ALA A 18 6.65 27.80 20.89
CA ALA A 18 6.88 27.38 19.52
C ALA A 18 5.81 26.31 19.17
N PRO A 19 4.97 26.54 18.15
CA PRO A 19 4.01 25.53 17.75
C PRO A 19 4.79 24.26 17.44
N ALA A 20 4.59 23.21 18.24
CA ALA A 20 4.92 21.89 17.78
C ALA A 20 4.07 21.72 16.51
N THR A 21 4.70 21.84 15.35
CA THR A 21 4.05 21.43 14.11
C THR A 21 3.59 19.99 14.35
N PRO A 22 2.27 19.72 14.33
CA PRO A 22 1.83 18.34 14.46
C PRO A 22 2.54 17.59 13.34
N ALA A 23 3.37 16.62 13.69
CA ALA A 23 3.82 15.66 12.72
C ALA A 23 2.55 15.03 12.18
N LEU A 24 2.17 15.38 10.95
CA LEU A 24 1.07 14.72 10.25
C LEU A 24 1.45 13.26 10.25
N ALA A 25 0.69 12.43 10.95
CA ALA A 25 0.96 11.01 10.98
C ALA A 25 0.76 10.51 9.55
N GLN A 26 1.87 10.24 8.89
CA GLN A 26 1.95 9.79 7.53
C GLN A 26 1.48 8.34 7.50
N GLN A 27 0.54 8.02 6.64
CA GLN A 27 0.15 6.64 6.38
C GLN A 27 0.94 6.11 5.20
N ALA A 28 1.49 4.92 5.34
CA ALA A 28 2.26 4.32 4.29
C ALA A 28 2.08 2.81 4.26
N ALA A 29 2.14 2.24 3.06
CA ALA A 29 2.10 0.81 2.81
C ALA A 29 2.99 0.46 1.63
N ALA A 30 3.61 -0.70 1.68
CA ALA A 30 4.46 -1.20 0.62
C ALA A 30 4.25 -2.71 0.44
N VAL A 31 4.36 -3.15 -0.80
CA VAL A 31 4.37 -4.56 -1.18
C VAL A 31 5.46 -4.79 -2.19
N THR A 32 6.22 -5.85 -2.00
CA THR A 32 7.18 -6.35 -2.99
C THR A 32 6.89 -7.82 -3.24
N LEU A 33 6.68 -8.17 -4.48
CA LEU A 33 6.62 -9.55 -4.98
C LEU A 33 7.94 -9.86 -5.68
N GLY A 34 8.58 -10.93 -5.23
CA GLY A 34 9.80 -11.46 -5.82
C GLY A 34 9.54 -12.18 -7.13
N GLN A 35 10.55 -12.91 -7.58
CA GLN A 35 10.48 -13.66 -8.81
C GLN A 35 9.45 -14.80 -8.73
N LEU A 36 8.59 -14.90 -9.73
CA LEU A 36 7.68 -16.03 -9.88
C LEU A 36 8.46 -17.29 -10.19
N GLY A 37 8.39 -18.27 -9.29
CA GLY A 37 8.89 -19.62 -9.47
C GLY A 37 7.78 -20.59 -9.83
N TYR A 38 8.16 -21.73 -10.38
CA TYR A 38 7.24 -22.86 -10.53
C TYR A 38 7.97 -24.20 -10.45
N ARG A 39 7.24 -25.24 -10.08
CA ARG A 39 7.69 -26.63 -10.13
C ARG A 39 6.60 -27.51 -10.72
N LEU A 40 7.02 -28.52 -11.48
CA LEU A 40 6.13 -29.49 -12.10
C LEU A 40 6.16 -30.80 -11.32
N VAL A 41 5.02 -31.48 -11.28
CA VAL A 41 4.85 -32.81 -10.72
C VAL A 41 4.14 -33.65 -11.76
N ASP A 42 4.71 -34.82 -12.07
CA ASP A 42 4.11 -35.83 -12.91
C ASP A 42 3.04 -36.60 -12.09
N LEU A 43 1.81 -36.59 -12.57
CA LEU A 43 0.69 -37.28 -11.92
C LEU A 43 0.49 -38.71 -12.44
N ALA A 44 1.14 -39.06 -13.58
CA ALA A 44 1.05 -40.39 -14.19
C ALA A 44 2.40 -40.82 -14.84
N PRO A 45 3.43 -41.10 -14.01
CA PRO A 45 4.79 -41.31 -14.50
C PRO A 45 4.97 -42.47 -15.47
N ASP A 46 3.97 -43.33 -15.58
CA ASP A 46 4.00 -44.51 -16.49
C ASP A 46 3.28 -44.25 -17.82
N ASP A 47 2.76 -43.04 -18.08
CA ASP A 47 2.01 -42.72 -19.31
C ASP A 47 2.91 -42.33 -20.50
N GLY A 48 4.20 -42.15 -20.26
CA GLY A 48 5.20 -41.79 -21.26
C GLY A 48 5.15 -40.33 -21.71
N ILE A 49 4.48 -39.45 -20.95
CA ILE A 49 4.37 -38.00 -21.19
C ILE A 49 5.19 -37.27 -20.11
N ASP A 50 6.25 -36.59 -20.51
CA ASP A 50 7.00 -35.75 -19.56
C ASP A 50 6.19 -34.53 -19.16
N PRO A 51 6.19 -34.16 -17.86
CA PRO A 51 5.56 -32.92 -17.39
C PRO A 51 6.13 -31.69 -18.09
N TRP A 52 5.27 -30.87 -18.66
CA TRP A 52 5.69 -29.68 -19.38
C TRP A 52 4.74 -28.50 -19.14
N ILE A 53 5.29 -27.28 -19.13
CA ILE A 53 4.55 -26.04 -19.08
C ILE A 53 5.09 -25.05 -20.10
N GLY A 54 4.19 -24.41 -20.85
CA GLY A 54 4.47 -23.22 -21.65
C GLY A 54 3.95 -21.98 -20.95
N LEU A 55 4.77 -20.95 -20.82
CA LEU A 55 4.40 -19.67 -20.21
C LEU A 55 4.49 -18.55 -21.25
N ASN A 56 3.45 -17.70 -21.33
CA ASN A 56 3.43 -16.53 -22.19
C ASN A 56 2.91 -15.32 -21.41
N SER A 57 3.50 -14.14 -21.61
CA SER A 57 2.97 -12.89 -21.09
C SER A 57 1.58 -12.62 -21.66
N TYR A 58 0.63 -12.25 -20.80
CA TYR A 58 -0.74 -11.95 -21.19
C TYR A 58 -1.07 -10.47 -21.03
N ALA A 59 -0.88 -9.93 -19.83
CA ALA A 59 -1.09 -8.54 -19.55
C ALA A 59 -0.15 -8.07 -18.45
N THR A 60 0.23 -6.82 -18.52
CA THR A 60 1.05 -6.16 -17.50
C THR A 60 0.53 -4.75 -17.37
N TYR A 61 0.23 -4.31 -16.14
CA TYR A 61 -0.19 -2.94 -15.89
C TYR A 61 0.22 -2.50 -14.49
N ALA A 62 0.47 -1.22 -14.36
CA ALA A 62 0.62 -0.57 -13.07
C ALA A 62 -0.14 0.75 -13.07
N TYR A 63 -0.69 1.10 -11.92
CA TYR A 63 -1.40 2.35 -11.74
C TYR A 63 -1.21 2.91 -10.33
N ALA A 64 -1.29 4.24 -10.25
CA ALA A 64 -1.20 5.01 -9.01
C ALA A 64 -2.20 6.15 -9.08
N HIS A 65 -3.13 6.24 -8.14
CA HIS A 65 -4.16 7.28 -8.11
C HIS A 65 -4.35 7.84 -6.71
N ILE A 66 -4.59 9.14 -6.63
CA ILE A 66 -4.95 9.83 -5.40
C ILE A 66 -6.19 10.69 -5.61
N TYR A 67 -7.03 10.74 -4.59
CA TYR A 67 -8.30 11.44 -4.55
C TYR A 67 -8.38 12.34 -3.32
N ASP A 68 -9.13 13.43 -3.43
CA ASP A 68 -9.51 14.26 -2.27
C ASP A 68 -10.56 13.55 -1.39
N GLN A 69 -10.99 14.22 -0.32
CA GLN A 69 -12.01 13.69 0.58
C GLN A 69 -13.40 13.62 -0.05
N GLU A 70 -13.64 14.40 -1.08
CA GLU A 70 -14.86 14.43 -1.88
C GLU A 70 -14.91 13.36 -2.97
N GLY A 71 -13.79 12.65 -3.20
CA GLY A 71 -13.64 11.61 -4.20
C GLY A 71 -13.26 12.11 -5.58
N ASN A 72 -12.81 13.37 -5.72
CA ASN A 72 -12.27 13.86 -6.99
C ASN A 72 -10.82 13.43 -7.14
N GLU A 73 -10.45 12.97 -8.33
CA GLU A 73 -9.08 12.60 -8.62
C GLU A 73 -8.16 13.83 -8.64
N ILE A 74 -7.11 13.80 -7.81
CA ILE A 74 -6.09 14.85 -7.74
C ILE A 74 -4.97 14.58 -8.73
N ALA A 75 -4.54 13.32 -8.81
CA ALA A 75 -3.50 12.87 -9.73
C ALA A 75 -3.63 11.36 -10.00
N GLY A 76 -3.21 10.94 -11.19
CA GLY A 76 -3.15 9.55 -11.59
C GLY A 76 -2.05 9.28 -12.61
N ALA A 77 -1.53 8.06 -12.60
CA ALA A 77 -0.53 7.57 -13.54
C ALA A 77 -0.80 6.08 -13.84
N ASP A 78 -0.90 5.74 -15.12
CA ASP A 78 -1.18 4.38 -15.60
C ASP A 78 -0.19 3.97 -16.68
N ILE A 79 0.22 2.70 -16.64
CA ILE A 79 0.96 2.05 -17.72
C ILE A 79 0.38 0.67 -18.02
N GLY A 80 0.36 0.28 -19.29
CA GLY A 80 -0.09 -1.01 -19.79
C GLY A 80 1.06 -1.94 -20.25
N HIS A 81 2.26 -1.78 -19.71
CA HIS A 81 3.45 -2.57 -20.05
C HIS A 81 4.41 -2.60 -18.85
N ALA A 82 5.46 -3.41 -18.93
CA ALA A 82 6.51 -3.42 -17.91
C ALA A 82 7.17 -2.04 -17.81
N GLY A 83 7.32 -1.54 -16.57
CA GLY A 83 7.82 -0.20 -16.29
C GLY A 83 7.38 0.30 -14.93
N SER A 84 7.30 1.62 -14.79
CA SER A 84 6.86 2.27 -13.54
C SER A 84 5.77 3.29 -13.80
N ALA A 85 4.75 3.31 -12.94
CA ALA A 85 3.75 4.35 -12.80
C ALA A 85 3.89 5.01 -11.43
N GLY A 86 3.71 6.33 -11.35
CA GLY A 86 3.75 6.99 -10.05
C GLY A 86 3.98 8.49 -10.15
N PHE A 87 3.87 9.14 -9.01
CA PHE A 87 4.10 10.57 -8.83
C PHE A 87 4.39 10.92 -7.38
N ASP A 88 4.99 12.11 -7.19
CA ASP A 88 5.21 12.74 -5.90
C ASP A 88 4.57 14.13 -5.92
N ASN A 89 3.75 14.44 -4.90
CA ASN A 89 3.15 15.75 -4.68
C ASN A 89 2.91 16.02 -3.19
N ASP A 90 2.29 17.17 -2.87
CA ASP A 90 2.03 17.56 -1.49
C ASP A 90 1.01 16.64 -0.77
N TYR A 91 0.23 15.86 -1.50
CA TYR A 91 -0.78 14.96 -0.96
C TYR A 91 -0.26 13.53 -0.75
N ALA A 92 0.63 13.06 -1.63
CA ALA A 92 1.12 11.69 -1.60
C ALA A 92 2.40 11.48 -2.42
N SER A 93 3.10 10.37 -2.09
CA SER A 93 4.09 9.72 -2.93
C SER A 93 3.59 8.30 -3.25
N LEU A 94 3.28 8.03 -4.51
CA LEU A 94 2.78 6.74 -4.99
C LEU A 94 3.65 6.24 -6.12
N HIS A 95 4.15 5.01 -5.98
CA HIS A 95 5.00 4.37 -6.99
C HIS A 95 4.61 2.91 -7.17
N ALA A 96 4.42 2.50 -8.40
CA ALA A 96 4.25 1.12 -8.82
C ALA A 96 5.31 0.74 -9.84
N ILE A 97 5.93 -0.40 -9.67
CA ILE A 97 6.89 -0.96 -10.61
C ILE A 97 6.43 -2.38 -10.96
N VAL A 98 6.35 -2.68 -12.24
CA VAL A 98 6.07 -4.02 -12.72
C VAL A 98 7.13 -4.42 -13.74
N ALA A 99 7.76 -5.55 -13.48
CA ALA A 99 8.78 -6.16 -14.32
C ALA A 99 8.27 -7.50 -14.89
N ASP A 100 9.12 -8.18 -15.64
CA ASP A 100 8.76 -9.47 -16.25
C ASP A 100 8.54 -10.58 -15.22
N ASP A 101 9.13 -10.48 -14.06
CA ASP A 101 9.12 -11.53 -13.03
C ASP A 101 8.91 -11.00 -11.61
N ALA A 102 8.68 -9.70 -11.45
CA ALA A 102 8.52 -9.06 -10.14
C ALA A 102 7.54 -7.88 -10.20
N ALA A 103 6.95 -7.55 -9.06
CA ALA A 103 6.11 -6.37 -8.91
C ALA A 103 6.35 -5.71 -7.55
N SER A 104 6.29 -4.38 -7.49
CA SER A 104 6.37 -3.67 -6.22
C SER A 104 5.54 -2.40 -6.24
N VAL A 105 5.00 -2.06 -5.08
CA VAL A 105 4.26 -0.82 -4.85
C VAL A 105 4.70 -0.17 -3.56
N LEU A 106 4.73 1.16 -3.58
CA LEU A 106 4.95 2.00 -2.42
C LEU A 106 3.90 3.10 -2.42
N LEU A 107 3.20 3.24 -1.32
CA LEU A 107 2.25 4.30 -1.06
C LEU A 107 2.64 5.03 0.21
N THR A 108 2.71 6.34 0.14
CA THR A 108 2.87 7.24 1.28
C THR A 108 1.85 8.35 1.13
N LEU A 109 0.91 8.45 2.08
CA LEU A 109 -0.22 9.36 2.02
C LEU A 109 -0.15 10.41 3.11
N HIS A 110 -0.29 11.67 2.73
CA HIS A 110 -0.33 12.82 3.63
C HIS A 110 -1.78 13.27 3.88
N SER A 111 -2.64 13.25 2.86
CA SER A 111 -4.05 13.59 2.95
C SER A 111 -4.87 12.98 1.81
N GLY A 112 -6.20 12.83 2.00
CA GLY A 112 -7.09 12.20 1.02
C GLY A 112 -7.06 10.68 1.12
N TRP A 113 -7.38 10.00 0.02
CA TRP A 113 -7.20 8.57 -0.10
C TRP A 113 -6.49 8.24 -1.42
N GLY A 114 -5.74 7.16 -1.43
CA GLY A 114 -5.01 6.75 -2.62
C GLY A 114 -4.77 5.25 -2.67
N TYR A 115 -4.53 4.77 -3.87
CA TYR A 115 -4.17 3.39 -4.10
C TYR A 115 -3.13 3.26 -5.21
N VAL A 116 -2.38 2.19 -5.12
CA VAL A 116 -1.34 1.85 -6.08
C VAL A 116 -1.34 0.35 -6.30
N SER A 117 -1.21 -0.08 -7.55
CA SER A 117 -1.14 -1.50 -7.90
C SER A 117 -0.13 -1.73 -9.02
N ALA A 118 0.49 -2.91 -8.96
CA ALA A 118 1.34 -3.46 -10.00
C ALA A 118 0.91 -4.91 -10.25
N ASN A 119 0.36 -5.17 -11.42
CA ASN A 119 -0.20 -6.46 -11.81
C ASN A 119 0.50 -7.02 -13.04
N ARG A 120 0.74 -8.33 -13.00
CA ARG A 120 1.16 -9.09 -14.15
C ARG A 120 0.34 -10.35 -14.29
N SER A 121 -0.10 -10.63 -15.52
CA SER A 121 -0.83 -11.83 -15.88
C SER A 121 -0.08 -12.61 -16.94
N LEU A 122 -0.07 -13.94 -16.80
CA LEU A 122 0.55 -14.90 -17.68
C LEU A 122 -0.51 -15.89 -18.16
N ARG A 123 -0.41 -16.33 -19.41
CA ARG A 123 -1.07 -17.54 -19.87
C ARG A 123 -0.13 -18.71 -19.72
N PHE A 124 -0.65 -19.84 -19.31
CA PHE A 124 0.10 -21.08 -19.28
C PHE A 124 -0.65 -22.22 -19.98
N LEU A 125 0.11 -23.18 -20.48
CA LEU A 125 -0.40 -24.42 -21.05
C LEU A 125 0.30 -25.58 -20.35
N LEU A 126 -0.45 -26.53 -19.79
CA LEU A 126 0.06 -27.74 -19.14
C LEU A 126 -0.11 -28.95 -20.01
N SER A 127 0.91 -29.81 -20.05
CA SER A 127 0.78 -31.18 -20.63
C SER A 127 -0.19 -32.02 -19.82
N PRO A 128 -0.76 -33.09 -20.40
CA PRO A 128 -1.60 -34.02 -19.68
C PRO A 128 -0.97 -34.57 -18.40
N ASN A 129 -1.79 -34.87 -17.41
CA ASN A 129 -1.37 -35.48 -16.14
C ASN A 129 -0.25 -34.72 -15.42
N THR A 130 -0.22 -33.38 -15.55
CA THR A 130 0.81 -32.52 -14.97
C THR A 130 0.19 -31.62 -13.94
N GLN A 131 0.79 -31.57 -12.74
CA GLN A 131 0.51 -30.54 -11.74
C GLN A 131 1.61 -29.49 -11.77
N VAL A 132 1.24 -28.23 -11.72
CA VAL A 132 2.15 -27.11 -11.49
C VAL A 132 1.87 -26.48 -10.13
N VAL A 133 2.93 -26.17 -9.41
CA VAL A 133 2.88 -25.32 -8.22
C VAL A 133 3.60 -24.04 -8.57
N PHE A 134 2.92 -22.91 -8.51
CA PHE A 134 3.50 -21.59 -8.66
C PHE A 134 3.75 -20.99 -7.28
N ASP A 135 4.92 -20.39 -7.11
CA ASP A 135 5.36 -19.79 -5.86
C ASP A 135 5.91 -18.38 -6.15
N VAL A 136 5.58 -17.42 -5.28
CA VAL A 136 6.17 -16.08 -5.29
C VAL A 136 6.41 -15.61 -3.85
N ASP A 137 7.61 -15.12 -3.56
CA ASP A 137 7.90 -14.52 -2.28
C ASP A 137 7.27 -13.12 -2.19
N ALA A 138 6.72 -12.80 -1.04
CA ALA A 138 6.03 -11.54 -0.80
C ALA A 138 6.52 -10.90 0.51
N ASP A 139 6.86 -9.62 0.41
CA ASP A 139 7.21 -8.75 1.52
C ASP A 139 6.18 -7.63 1.60
N LEU A 140 5.49 -7.54 2.74
CA LEU A 140 4.47 -6.53 3.00
C LEU A 140 4.88 -5.69 4.19
N TRP A 141 4.62 -4.40 4.10
CA TRP A 141 4.76 -3.46 5.19
C TRP A 141 3.60 -2.46 5.17
N ALA A 142 3.06 -2.18 6.37
CA ALA A 142 2.07 -1.13 6.58
C ALA A 142 2.41 -0.35 7.85
N SER A 143 2.27 0.98 7.81
CA SER A 143 2.47 1.81 9.00
C SER A 143 1.37 1.56 10.02
N PRO A 144 1.65 1.72 11.34
CA PRO A 144 0.62 1.64 12.36
C PRO A 144 -0.52 2.62 12.11
N GLU A 145 -1.72 2.22 12.52
CA GLU A 145 -2.88 3.10 12.49
C GLU A 145 -2.65 4.37 13.33
N ALA A 146 -2.98 5.51 12.77
CA ALA A 146 -3.07 6.75 13.53
C ALA A 146 -4.50 6.94 14.07
N PRO A 147 -4.69 7.41 15.32
CA PRO A 147 -6.01 7.59 15.92
C PRO A 147 -6.95 8.40 15.02
N GLY A 148 -8.15 7.86 14.74
CA GLY A 148 -9.18 8.51 13.92
C GLY A 148 -8.95 8.44 12.40
N ARG A 149 -8.14 7.50 11.92
CA ARG A 149 -7.83 7.29 10.51
C ARG A 149 -8.15 5.87 10.07
N SER A 150 -8.37 5.69 8.78
CA SER A 150 -8.49 4.37 8.17
C SER A 150 -7.12 3.68 8.08
N TRP A 151 -7.11 2.37 8.09
CA TRP A 151 -5.92 1.56 8.08
C TRP A 151 -5.23 1.61 6.70
N PRO A 152 -3.90 1.86 6.64
CA PRO A 152 -3.17 1.53 5.44
C PRO A 152 -3.23 0.01 5.24
N THR A 153 -3.47 -0.44 4.02
CA THR A 153 -3.51 -1.87 3.70
C THR A 153 -2.47 -2.18 2.65
N ALA A 154 -1.62 -3.15 2.93
CA ALA A 154 -0.74 -3.82 1.97
C ALA A 154 -1.32 -5.18 1.62
N MET A 155 -1.41 -5.53 0.34
CA MET A 155 -1.95 -6.80 -0.12
C MET A 155 -1.10 -7.37 -1.25
N ALA A 156 -0.77 -8.65 -1.13
CA ALA A 156 -0.12 -9.43 -2.16
C ALA A 156 -1.03 -10.61 -2.54
N GLU A 157 -1.23 -10.80 -3.82
CA GLU A 157 -2.13 -11.82 -4.33
C GLU A 157 -1.49 -12.61 -5.46
N LEU A 158 -1.62 -13.94 -5.40
CA LEU A 158 -1.31 -14.87 -6.47
C LEU A 158 -2.58 -15.65 -6.77
N TYR A 159 -3.13 -15.51 -7.98
CA TYR A 159 -4.40 -16.11 -8.34
C TYR A 159 -4.44 -16.53 -9.79
N GLY A 160 -5.38 -17.38 -10.14
CA GLY A 160 -5.56 -17.80 -11.52
C GLY A 160 -6.77 -18.67 -11.74
N SER A 161 -6.90 -19.16 -12.96
CA SER A 161 -7.95 -20.09 -13.34
C SER A 161 -7.48 -21.02 -14.46
N LEU A 162 -8.00 -22.22 -14.47
CA LEU A 162 -7.91 -23.15 -15.61
C LEU A 162 -9.07 -22.86 -16.57
N HIS A 163 -8.76 -22.80 -17.86
CA HIS A 163 -9.72 -22.74 -18.97
C HIS A 163 -9.75 -24.12 -19.64
N GLY A 164 -10.92 -24.71 -19.87
CA GLY A 164 -11.10 -26.03 -20.45
C GLY A 164 -12.29 -26.76 -19.83
N ILE A 165 -12.26 -28.06 -19.76
CA ILE A 165 -13.39 -28.99 -19.53
C ILE A 165 -14.28 -28.68 -18.33
N ASN A 166 -13.79 -27.93 -17.33
CA ASN A 166 -14.59 -27.46 -16.20
C ASN A 166 -14.44 -25.94 -16.07
N ASP A 167 -15.31 -25.19 -16.70
CA ASP A 167 -15.35 -23.73 -16.69
C ASP A 167 -14.93 -23.11 -15.36
N GLY A 168 -13.66 -22.74 -15.23
CA GLY A 168 -13.20 -21.81 -14.24
C GLY A 168 -12.84 -22.37 -12.87
N GLU A 169 -12.14 -23.51 -12.77
CA GLU A 169 -11.45 -23.81 -11.51
C GLU A 169 -10.51 -22.66 -11.16
N ARG A 170 -10.83 -21.95 -10.08
CA ARG A 170 -10.07 -20.82 -9.59
C ARG A 170 -9.19 -21.23 -8.43
N PHE A 171 -7.98 -20.69 -8.41
CA PHE A 171 -7.05 -20.86 -7.32
C PHE A 171 -6.52 -19.49 -6.88
N THR A 172 -6.33 -19.30 -5.59
CA THR A 172 -5.84 -18.03 -5.03
C THR A 172 -5.05 -18.26 -3.76
N SER A 173 -4.05 -17.43 -3.55
CA SER A 173 -3.29 -17.28 -2.33
C SER A 173 -3.09 -15.79 -2.07
N THR A 174 -3.40 -15.33 -0.86
CA THR A 174 -3.42 -13.89 -0.55
C THR A 174 -2.77 -13.62 0.80
N PHE A 175 -1.90 -12.61 0.86
CA PHE A 175 -1.49 -11.96 2.09
C PHE A 175 -2.12 -10.57 2.17
N ARG A 176 -2.61 -10.23 3.36
CA ARG A 176 -3.13 -8.89 3.67
C ARG A 176 -2.58 -8.43 5.00
N LEU A 177 -2.05 -7.22 5.02
CA LEU A 177 -1.44 -6.60 6.20
C LEU A 177 -2.01 -5.19 6.40
N GLU A 178 -2.44 -4.88 7.62
CA GLU A 178 -2.96 -3.57 8.02
C GLU A 178 -2.01 -2.83 8.98
N ASP A 179 -1.05 -3.54 9.59
CA ASP A 179 -0.04 -3.00 10.49
C ASP A 179 1.18 -3.90 10.59
N GLY A 180 2.37 -3.31 10.59
CA GLY A 180 3.63 -4.01 10.82
C GLY A 180 4.28 -4.54 9.55
N VAL A 181 4.88 -5.73 9.64
CA VAL A 181 5.65 -6.39 8.57
C VAL A 181 5.22 -7.84 8.47
N GLN A 182 5.04 -8.31 7.26
CA GLN A 182 4.78 -9.72 6.93
C GLN A 182 5.69 -10.16 5.79
N HIS A 183 6.31 -11.33 5.95
CA HIS A 183 7.10 -12.01 4.92
C HIS A 183 6.55 -13.41 4.73
N GLY A 184 6.56 -13.90 3.51
CA GLY A 184 6.14 -15.27 3.23
C GLY A 184 6.14 -15.59 1.75
N THR A 185 5.75 -16.81 1.42
CA THR A 185 5.61 -17.29 0.05
C THR A 185 4.14 -17.53 -0.25
N LEU A 186 3.60 -16.85 -1.24
CA LEU A 186 2.31 -17.16 -1.84
C LEU A 186 2.48 -18.39 -2.72
N SER A 187 1.58 -19.35 -2.60
CA SER A 187 1.64 -20.57 -3.38
C SER A 187 0.26 -20.98 -3.88
N VAL A 188 0.16 -21.34 -5.14
CA VAL A 188 -1.05 -21.87 -5.76
C VAL A 188 -0.72 -23.08 -6.61
N THR A 189 -1.70 -23.96 -6.76
CA THR A 189 -1.55 -25.22 -7.50
C THR A 189 -2.62 -25.33 -8.56
N ALA A 190 -2.23 -25.74 -9.75
CA ALA A 190 -3.11 -26.10 -10.85
C ALA A 190 -2.71 -27.47 -11.41
N ALA A 191 -3.66 -28.25 -11.88
CA ALA A 191 -3.38 -29.58 -12.43
C ALA A 191 -4.22 -29.85 -13.68
N SER A 192 -3.59 -30.44 -14.68
CA SER A 192 -4.26 -31.05 -15.81
C SER A 192 -4.64 -32.49 -15.48
N GLN A 193 -5.71 -32.97 -16.08
CA GLN A 193 -6.06 -34.39 -16.17
C GLN A 193 -5.56 -34.91 -17.53
N GLY A 194 -5.99 -36.01 -18.01
CA GLY A 194 -5.51 -36.67 -19.22
C GLY A 194 -5.43 -35.87 -20.54
N GLU A 195 -5.65 -34.54 -20.50
CA GLU A 195 -5.64 -33.63 -21.65
C GLU A 195 -4.79 -32.39 -21.40
N TRP A 196 -4.42 -31.69 -22.48
CA TRP A 196 -3.78 -30.38 -22.40
C TRP A 196 -4.76 -29.35 -21.84
N VAL A 197 -4.30 -28.54 -20.88
CA VAL A 197 -5.11 -27.53 -20.23
C VAL A 197 -4.40 -26.19 -20.27
N ASP A 198 -5.10 -25.17 -20.76
CA ASP A 198 -4.65 -23.79 -20.67
C ASP A 198 -5.22 -23.08 -19.45
N GLY A 199 -4.51 -22.05 -19.00
CA GLY A 199 -4.94 -21.25 -17.87
C GLY A 199 -4.32 -19.86 -17.87
N VAL A 200 -4.79 -19.07 -16.91
CA VAL A 200 -4.25 -17.75 -16.61
C VAL A 200 -3.79 -17.72 -15.15
N LEU A 201 -2.60 -17.19 -14.94
CA LEU A 201 -2.04 -16.89 -13.63
C LEU A 201 -1.81 -15.38 -13.56
N ALA A 202 -2.14 -14.76 -12.44
CA ALA A 202 -1.82 -13.37 -12.17
C ALA A 202 -1.22 -13.22 -10.77
N PHE A 203 -0.30 -12.29 -10.63
CA PHE A 203 0.15 -11.80 -9.35
C PHE A 203 -0.02 -10.28 -9.26
N ASP A 204 -0.46 -9.81 -8.10
CA ASP A 204 -0.80 -8.41 -7.84
C ASP A 204 -0.17 -7.95 -6.53
N ALA A 205 0.58 -6.85 -6.62
CA ALA A 205 1.01 -6.07 -5.47
C ALA A 205 0.11 -4.83 -5.38
N TYR A 206 -0.55 -4.64 -4.25
CA TYR A 206 -1.54 -3.59 -4.05
C TYR A 206 -1.36 -2.90 -2.69
N ALA A 207 -1.44 -1.57 -2.67
CA ALA A 207 -1.49 -0.81 -1.44
C ALA A 207 -2.57 0.27 -1.53
N VAL A 208 -3.29 0.46 -0.43
CA VAL A 208 -4.32 1.49 -0.27
C VAL A 208 -4.19 2.15 1.09
N ALA A 209 -4.45 3.44 1.16
CA ALA A 209 -4.57 4.16 2.41
C ALA A 209 -5.58 5.30 2.28
N GLU A 210 -6.17 5.67 3.42
CA GLU A 210 -7.05 6.81 3.54
C GLU A 210 -6.59 7.65 4.74
N SER A 211 -6.37 8.93 4.52
CA SER A 211 -5.95 9.88 5.56
C SER A 211 -6.98 11.00 5.68
N HIS A 212 -7.74 10.98 6.75
CA HIS A 212 -8.57 12.12 7.13
C HIS A 212 -7.68 13.12 7.87
N ALA A 213 -7.36 14.23 7.23
CA ALA A 213 -6.69 15.32 7.92
C ALA A 213 -7.59 15.78 9.07
N LEU A 214 -7.18 15.52 10.32
CA LEU A 214 -7.83 16.17 11.44
C LEU A 214 -7.67 17.69 11.23
N PRO A 215 -8.75 18.49 11.42
CA PRO A 215 -8.60 19.94 11.36
C PRO A 215 -7.53 20.34 12.39
N VAL A 216 -6.35 20.67 11.89
CA VAL A 216 -5.29 21.23 12.73
C VAL A 216 -5.83 22.58 13.20
N PRO A 217 -5.96 22.83 14.50
CA PRO A 217 -6.35 24.16 14.97
C PRO A 217 -5.39 25.15 14.35
N GLU A 218 -5.90 26.06 13.53
CA GLU A 218 -5.08 27.06 12.85
C GLU A 218 -4.15 27.71 13.88
N PRO A 219 -2.87 27.94 13.53
CA PRO A 219 -1.92 28.57 14.46
C PRO A 219 -2.47 29.85 15.08
N GLU A 220 -3.33 30.56 14.32
CA GLU A 220 -4.06 31.74 14.77
C GLU A 220 -5.03 31.44 15.93
N THR A 221 -5.75 30.32 15.90
CA THR A 221 -6.67 29.89 16.96
C THR A 221 -5.91 29.60 18.26
N SER A 222 -4.77 28.93 18.17
CA SER A 222 -3.90 28.66 19.32
C SER A 222 -3.26 29.93 19.85
N ALA A 223 -2.82 30.83 18.97
CA ALA A 223 -2.28 32.13 19.35
C ALA A 223 -3.35 33.04 20.01
N MET A 224 -4.58 33.05 19.48
CA MET A 224 -5.71 33.79 20.06
C MET A 224 -6.10 33.25 21.43
N LEU A 225 -6.11 31.91 21.62
CA LEU A 225 -6.38 31.27 22.90
C LEU A 225 -5.33 31.68 23.95
N LEU A 226 -4.05 31.57 23.59
CA LEU A 226 -2.94 31.99 24.47
C LEU A 226 -2.94 33.47 24.75
N GLY A 227 -3.21 34.30 23.74
CA GLY A 227 -3.38 35.75 23.88
C GLY A 227 -4.53 36.08 24.82
N GLY A 228 -5.69 35.45 24.65
CA GLY A 228 -6.85 35.63 25.51
C GLY A 228 -6.60 35.24 26.97
N LEU A 229 -5.94 34.08 27.20
CA LEU A 229 -5.56 33.65 28.54
C LEU A 229 -4.57 34.63 29.22
N THR A 230 -3.64 35.16 28.45
CA THR A 230 -2.65 36.14 28.94
C THR A 230 -3.33 37.44 29.37
N VAL A 231 -4.28 37.96 28.57
CA VAL A 231 -5.07 39.16 28.89
C VAL A 231 -5.91 38.92 30.14
N LEU A 232 -6.58 37.77 30.26
CA LEU A 232 -7.37 37.43 31.46
C LEU A 232 -6.50 37.36 32.72
N ALA A 233 -5.31 36.80 32.64
CA ALA A 233 -4.36 36.74 33.75
C ALA A 233 -3.91 38.14 34.19
N LEU A 234 -3.65 39.05 33.25
CA LEU A 234 -3.27 40.45 33.54
C LEU A 234 -4.40 41.26 34.18
N VAL A 235 -5.65 41.12 33.70
CA VAL A 235 -6.83 41.77 34.26
C VAL A 235 -7.09 41.31 35.69
N ARG A 236 -6.98 40.00 35.97
CA ARG A 236 -7.17 39.42 37.31
C ARG A 236 -6.11 39.91 38.30
N ARG A 237 -4.88 40.12 37.86
CA ARG A 237 -3.79 40.64 38.68
C ARG A 237 -3.99 42.13 39.05
N ARG A 238 -4.61 42.90 38.13
CA ARG A 238 -4.91 44.32 38.36
C ARG A 238 -6.02 44.52 39.39
N LYS A 239 -7.03 43.65 39.49
CA LYS A 239 -8.12 43.70 40.47
C LYS A 239 -7.71 43.26 41.88
N ARG A 240 -6.54 42.68 42.07
CA ARG A 240 -6.02 42.28 43.38
C ARG A 240 -5.02 43.26 44.00
N ARG A 241 -4.76 44.37 43.32
CA ARG A 241 -4.01 45.53 43.86
C ARG A 241 -4.97 46.71 44.09
#